data_f96859451c7b2dee900fe247b9111140
#
_entry.id   f96859451c7b2dee900fe247b9111140
#
_cell.length_a   1.000
_cell.length_b   1.000
_cell.length_c   1.000
_cell.angle_alpha   90.00
_cell.angle_beta   90.00
_cell.angle_gamma   90.00
#
_symmetry.space_group_name_H-M   'P 1'
#
loop_
_entity.id
_entity.type
_entity.pdbx_description
1 polymer ?
#
loop_
_entity_poly.entity_id
_entity_poly.type
_entity_poly.pdbx_seq_one_letter_code
_entity_poly.pdbx_strand_id
1 'polypeptide(L)'
;MPRIERAEILKNLREQVASGKPICGAGAGTGISAKCAEKGGVDMMIIYNSGRYRMAGRGSLAGILAYGDANGIVVEMASEVLPIVKHTPVLAGVNGTDPFRVMPLFLKQLKDMGFSGVQNFPTVGLIDGVFRQNLEETNMGYDLEVEMIRQAHELDLLTTPYCFNEEEAKKMAGAGADIIVAHMGLTTKGDIGASTAKTLEESAVLVQKIADAAWSVNPEVLVICHGGPISEPADAQYILDHTHGIAGFYGASSIERLPTEIGITNQVREFKKIAFRKEDPAPEKAEKKKAPAKSKTSSKKK
;
A
#
# COMPACT_ATOMS: atom_id res chain seq x y z
N MET A 1 -18.42 -1.31 10.02
CA MET A 1 -19.12 -0.85 8.81
C MET A 1 -19.60 -2.05 8.04
N PRO A 2 -20.81 -2.08 7.47
CA PRO A 2 -21.18 -3.14 6.54
C PRO A 2 -20.27 -3.05 5.29
N ARG A 3 -19.89 -4.21 4.76
CA ARG A 3 -19.17 -4.32 3.48
C ARG A 3 -19.95 -3.61 2.37
N ILE A 4 -19.27 -2.87 1.51
CA ILE A 4 -19.86 -2.31 0.30
C ILE A 4 -19.82 -3.39 -0.78
N GLU A 5 -20.93 -3.62 -1.45
CA GLU A 5 -21.05 -4.67 -2.46
C GLU A 5 -20.27 -4.32 -3.73
N ARG A 6 -19.66 -5.33 -4.36
CA ARG A 6 -18.83 -5.17 -5.57
C ARG A 6 -19.55 -4.42 -6.69
N ALA A 7 -20.82 -4.77 -6.95
CA ALA A 7 -21.60 -4.12 -8.00
C ALA A 7 -21.83 -2.63 -7.74
N GLU A 8 -22.06 -2.24 -6.48
CA GLU A 8 -22.22 -0.83 -6.08
C GLU A 8 -20.90 -0.06 -6.26
N ILE A 9 -19.77 -0.65 -5.84
CA ILE A 9 -18.46 -0.02 -6.02
C ILE A 9 -18.17 0.20 -7.51
N LEU A 10 -18.33 -0.82 -8.35
CA LEU A 10 -18.07 -0.71 -9.78
C LEU A 10 -18.97 0.30 -10.47
N LYS A 11 -20.25 0.35 -10.10
CA LYS A 11 -21.17 1.36 -10.61
C LYS A 11 -20.67 2.77 -10.30
N ASN A 12 -20.34 3.05 -9.03
CA ASN A 12 -19.89 4.37 -8.58
C ASN A 12 -18.58 4.78 -9.27
N LEU A 13 -17.60 3.86 -9.38
CA LEU A 13 -16.33 4.12 -10.06
C LEU A 13 -16.52 4.43 -11.55
N ARG A 14 -17.37 3.67 -12.25
CA ARG A 14 -17.68 3.90 -13.67
C ARG A 14 -18.40 5.23 -13.90
N GLU A 15 -19.38 5.58 -13.06
CA GLU A 15 -20.07 6.87 -13.10
C GLU A 15 -19.08 8.03 -12.85
N GLN A 16 -18.16 7.88 -11.91
CA GLN A 16 -17.11 8.85 -11.64
C GLN A 16 -16.21 9.08 -12.88
N VAL A 17 -15.69 8.01 -13.47
CA VAL A 17 -14.86 8.07 -14.68
C VAL A 17 -15.64 8.69 -15.85
N ALA A 18 -16.89 8.29 -16.05
CA ALA A 18 -17.76 8.88 -17.08
C ALA A 18 -18.02 10.39 -16.86
N SER A 19 -17.97 10.87 -15.62
CA SER A 19 -18.04 12.30 -15.30
C SER A 19 -16.73 13.07 -15.49
N GLY A 20 -15.67 12.41 -15.97
CA GLY A 20 -14.34 12.99 -16.19
C GLY A 20 -13.47 13.09 -14.92
N LYS A 21 -13.80 12.35 -13.86
CA LYS A 21 -13.02 12.33 -12.61
C LYS A 21 -12.27 11.02 -12.49
N PRO A 22 -10.92 11.05 -12.38
CA PRO A 22 -10.12 9.84 -12.22
C PRO A 22 -10.37 9.18 -10.87
N ILE A 23 -10.24 7.85 -10.83
CA ILE A 23 -10.26 7.05 -9.61
C ILE A 23 -8.99 7.30 -8.81
N CYS A 24 -9.14 7.47 -7.50
CA CYS A 24 -8.03 7.56 -6.55
C CYS A 24 -8.12 6.42 -5.52
N GLY A 25 -7.23 5.44 -5.61
CA GLY A 25 -7.09 4.40 -4.59
C GLY A 25 -5.95 4.73 -3.61
N ALA A 26 -6.06 4.32 -2.36
CA ALA A 26 -5.04 4.53 -1.34
C ALA A 26 -4.66 3.26 -0.57
N GLY A 27 -3.36 3.08 -0.30
CA GLY A 27 -2.88 2.14 0.70
C GLY A 27 -2.85 2.78 2.08
N ALA A 28 -3.28 2.05 3.10
CA ALA A 28 -3.20 2.48 4.50
C ALA A 28 -2.50 1.41 5.37
N GLY A 29 -1.52 1.81 6.15
CA GLY A 29 -0.75 0.95 7.06
C GLY A 29 -1.16 1.10 8.53
N THR A 30 -1.96 2.12 8.85
CA THR A 30 -2.45 2.41 10.20
C THR A 30 -3.86 3.00 10.15
N GLY A 31 -4.56 2.96 11.29
CA GLY A 31 -5.89 3.57 11.40
C GLY A 31 -5.90 5.07 11.13
N ILE A 32 -4.85 5.80 11.52
CA ILE A 32 -4.80 7.24 11.27
C ILE A 32 -4.65 7.56 9.78
N SER A 33 -3.83 6.80 9.03
CA SER A 33 -3.69 6.99 7.59
C SER A 33 -4.99 6.64 6.85
N ALA A 34 -5.67 5.57 7.27
CA ALA A 34 -6.98 5.18 6.74
C ALA A 34 -8.02 6.30 6.93
N LYS A 35 -8.11 6.83 8.14
CA LYS A 35 -9.03 7.93 8.48
C LYS A 35 -8.73 9.20 7.68
N CYS A 36 -7.47 9.53 7.48
CA CYS A 36 -7.06 10.70 6.70
C CYS A 36 -7.35 10.50 5.21
N ALA A 37 -7.08 9.32 4.66
CA ALA A 37 -7.37 9.00 3.26
C ALA A 37 -8.88 9.07 2.97
N GLU A 38 -9.73 8.49 3.82
CA GLU A 38 -11.19 8.61 3.70
C GLU A 38 -11.65 10.07 3.76
N LYS A 39 -11.13 10.85 4.72
CA LYS A 39 -11.44 12.29 4.81
C LYS A 39 -11.00 13.07 3.57
N GLY A 40 -9.92 12.62 2.91
CA GLY A 40 -9.43 13.17 1.64
C GLY A 40 -10.29 12.80 0.44
N GLY A 41 -11.26 11.89 0.59
CA GLY A 41 -12.18 11.50 -0.48
C GLY A 41 -11.65 10.38 -1.38
N VAL A 42 -10.84 9.46 -0.85
CA VAL A 42 -10.36 8.31 -1.60
C VAL A 42 -11.51 7.37 -1.99
N ASP A 43 -11.47 6.83 -3.21
CA ASP A 43 -12.56 6.01 -3.76
C ASP A 43 -12.50 4.53 -3.29
N MET A 44 -11.30 4.05 -2.98
CA MET A 44 -11.08 2.72 -2.41
C MET A 44 -9.77 2.69 -1.61
N MET A 45 -9.70 1.80 -0.64
CA MET A 45 -8.55 1.69 0.26
C MET A 45 -8.07 0.25 0.33
N ILE A 46 -6.76 0.04 0.39
CA ILE A 46 -6.17 -1.27 0.64
C ILE A 46 -5.34 -1.28 1.91
N ILE A 47 -5.45 -2.35 2.67
CA ILE A 47 -4.53 -2.67 3.75
C ILE A 47 -3.79 -3.96 3.45
N TYR A 48 -2.48 -3.96 3.64
CA TYR A 48 -1.60 -5.10 3.45
C TYR A 48 -0.34 -4.96 4.32
N ASN A 49 0.38 -6.06 4.53
CA ASN A 49 1.53 -6.10 5.41
C ASN A 49 2.59 -5.03 5.12
N SER A 50 2.83 -4.71 3.85
CA SER A 50 3.76 -3.65 3.42
C SER A 50 3.35 -2.27 3.93
N GLY A 51 2.05 -1.99 4.05
CA GLY A 51 1.54 -0.75 4.66
C GLY A 51 2.00 -0.62 6.12
N ARG A 52 1.82 -1.67 6.91
CA ARG A 52 2.31 -1.72 8.30
C ARG A 52 3.82 -1.51 8.38
N TYR A 53 4.60 -2.18 7.51
CA TYR A 53 6.06 -2.03 7.50
C TYR A 53 6.50 -0.62 7.11
N ARG A 54 5.83 0.03 6.14
CA ARG A 54 6.12 1.43 5.79
C ARG A 54 5.89 2.36 6.96
N MET A 55 4.79 2.21 7.68
CA MET A 55 4.49 3.02 8.86
C MET A 55 5.38 2.68 10.06
N ALA A 56 6.04 1.54 10.04
CA ALA A 56 7.13 1.19 10.95
C ALA A 56 8.51 1.69 10.46
N GLY A 57 8.56 2.53 9.41
CA GLY A 57 9.79 3.12 8.88
C GLY A 57 10.63 2.16 8.03
N ARG A 58 10.01 1.18 7.35
CA ARG A 58 10.69 0.22 6.48
C ARG A 58 10.25 0.37 5.02
N GLY A 59 11.11 -0.03 4.08
CA GLY A 59 10.79 -0.03 2.65
C GLY A 59 9.66 -1.02 2.32
N SER A 60 8.91 -0.74 1.25
CA SER A 60 7.77 -1.57 0.84
C SER A 60 8.14 -3.03 0.54
N LEU A 61 9.37 -3.32 0.09
CA LEU A 61 9.84 -4.69 -0.15
C LEU A 61 9.93 -5.54 1.13
N ALA A 62 9.92 -4.94 2.32
CA ALA A 62 9.78 -5.71 3.56
C ALA A 62 8.53 -6.62 3.55
N GLY A 63 7.51 -6.24 2.79
CA GLY A 63 6.28 -7.02 2.65
C GLY A 63 6.39 -8.31 1.85
N ILE A 64 7.46 -8.48 1.05
CA ILE A 64 7.70 -9.73 0.28
C ILE A 64 8.83 -10.59 0.88
N LEU A 65 9.39 -10.18 2.01
CA LEU A 65 10.42 -10.91 2.72
C LEU A 65 9.83 -11.65 3.94
N ALA A 66 10.58 -12.61 4.48
CA ALA A 66 10.13 -13.51 5.54
C ALA A 66 10.11 -12.82 6.94
N TYR A 67 9.49 -11.66 7.06
CA TYR A 67 9.39 -10.89 8.31
C TYR A 67 8.09 -11.10 9.08
N GLY A 68 7.18 -11.90 8.57
CA GLY A 68 5.93 -12.23 9.23
C GLY A 68 4.93 -12.94 8.31
N ASP A 69 3.83 -13.37 8.88
CA ASP A 69 2.67 -13.91 8.15
C ASP A 69 1.90 -12.75 7.49
N ALA A 70 2.07 -12.58 6.18
CA ALA A 70 1.46 -11.47 5.44
C ALA A 70 -0.07 -11.47 5.54
N ASN A 71 -0.70 -12.64 5.40
CA ASN A 71 -2.15 -12.80 5.49
C ASN A 71 -2.66 -12.61 6.93
N GLY A 72 -1.91 -13.09 7.92
CA GLY A 72 -2.20 -12.87 9.35
C GLY A 72 -2.13 -11.39 9.72
N ILE A 73 -1.12 -10.66 9.24
CA ILE A 73 -0.97 -9.21 9.47
C ILE A 73 -2.17 -8.43 8.92
N VAL A 74 -2.70 -8.80 7.75
CA VAL A 74 -3.90 -8.15 7.19
C VAL A 74 -5.12 -8.37 8.07
N VAL A 75 -5.30 -9.59 8.61
CA VAL A 75 -6.38 -9.91 9.56
C VAL A 75 -6.24 -9.09 10.84
N GLU A 76 -5.03 -8.91 11.37
CA GLU A 76 -4.79 -8.03 12.52
C GLU A 76 -5.12 -6.57 12.20
N MET A 77 -4.65 -6.05 11.06
CA MET A 77 -4.90 -4.66 10.62
C MET A 77 -6.39 -4.37 10.42
N ALA A 78 -7.17 -5.39 10.06
CA ALA A 78 -8.62 -5.25 9.91
C ALA A 78 -9.30 -4.73 11.18
N SER A 79 -8.85 -5.19 12.35
CA SER A 79 -9.39 -4.75 13.65
C SER A 79 -9.11 -3.27 13.95
N GLU A 80 -8.04 -2.72 13.39
CA GLU A 80 -7.67 -1.31 13.51
C GLU A 80 -8.41 -0.42 12.49
N VAL A 81 -8.53 -0.88 11.25
CA VAL A 81 -9.00 -0.04 10.13
C VAL A 81 -10.49 -0.14 9.89
N LEU A 82 -11.07 -1.33 9.83
CA LEU A 82 -12.49 -1.50 9.47
C LEU A 82 -13.46 -0.76 10.41
N PRO A 83 -13.24 -0.68 11.73
CA PRO A 83 -14.17 0.03 12.62
C PRO A 83 -14.20 1.55 12.42
N ILE A 84 -13.14 2.15 11.88
CA ILE A 84 -13.00 3.61 11.77
C ILE A 84 -13.31 4.15 10.38
N VAL A 85 -13.19 3.35 9.33
CA VAL A 85 -13.58 3.70 7.95
C VAL A 85 -15.10 3.60 7.85
N LYS A 86 -15.78 4.60 7.27
CA LYS A 86 -17.24 4.71 7.28
C LYS A 86 -17.89 4.50 5.91
N HIS A 87 -17.26 4.98 4.85
CA HIS A 87 -17.88 5.10 3.53
C HIS A 87 -17.00 4.54 2.40
N THR A 88 -15.70 4.37 2.64
CA THR A 88 -14.75 3.90 1.62
C THR A 88 -14.66 2.37 1.63
N PRO A 89 -14.78 1.68 0.48
CA PRO A 89 -14.55 0.24 0.43
C PRO A 89 -13.11 -0.09 0.81
N VAL A 90 -12.92 -1.04 1.73
CA VAL A 90 -11.61 -1.51 2.18
C VAL A 90 -11.31 -2.87 1.55
N LEU A 91 -10.15 -2.99 0.92
CA LEU A 91 -9.65 -4.20 0.28
C LEU A 91 -8.54 -4.81 1.12
N ALA A 92 -8.42 -6.13 1.06
CA ALA A 92 -7.33 -6.88 1.68
C ALA A 92 -6.23 -7.19 0.67
N GLY A 93 -4.97 -6.90 1.00
CA GLY A 93 -3.83 -7.47 0.31
C GLY A 93 -3.67 -8.94 0.70
N VAL A 94 -3.71 -9.81 -0.29
CA VAL A 94 -3.67 -11.27 -0.09
C VAL A 94 -2.39 -11.84 -0.70
N ASN A 95 -1.62 -12.55 0.10
CA ASN A 95 -0.54 -13.40 -0.39
C ASN A 95 -1.16 -14.65 -1.04
N GLY A 96 -1.39 -14.59 -2.34
CA GLY A 96 -2.03 -15.69 -3.10
C GLY A 96 -1.18 -16.95 -3.22
N THR A 97 0.13 -16.85 -2.98
CA THR A 97 1.06 -17.99 -2.98
C THR A 97 1.25 -18.65 -1.61
N ASP A 98 0.49 -18.24 -0.59
CA ASP A 98 0.62 -18.76 0.78
C ASP A 98 0.24 -20.26 0.85
N PRO A 99 1.20 -21.16 1.10
CA PRO A 99 0.94 -22.61 1.11
C PRO A 99 0.27 -23.09 2.41
N PHE A 100 0.14 -22.23 3.42
CA PHE A 100 -0.45 -22.54 4.72
C PHE A 100 -1.91 -22.09 4.83
N ARG A 101 -2.49 -21.54 3.75
CA ARG A 101 -3.90 -21.13 3.70
C ARG A 101 -4.68 -21.98 2.70
N VAL A 102 -5.86 -22.39 3.09
CA VAL A 102 -6.87 -22.87 2.15
C VAL A 102 -7.55 -21.64 1.56
N MET A 103 -7.09 -21.19 0.40
CA MET A 103 -7.39 -19.86 -0.16
C MET A 103 -8.89 -19.57 -0.26
N PRO A 104 -9.79 -20.48 -0.73
CA PRO A 104 -11.22 -20.19 -0.76
C PRO A 104 -11.82 -19.93 0.62
N LEU A 105 -11.34 -20.62 1.67
CA LEU A 105 -11.80 -20.39 3.04
C LEU A 105 -11.29 -19.05 3.59
N PHE A 106 -10.03 -18.71 3.28
CA PHE A 106 -9.45 -17.43 3.69
C PHE A 106 -10.15 -16.24 3.03
N LEU A 107 -10.43 -16.32 1.73
CA LEU A 107 -11.18 -15.28 1.01
C LEU A 107 -12.59 -15.10 1.59
N LYS A 108 -13.26 -16.21 1.92
CA LYS A 108 -14.54 -16.15 2.60
C LYS A 108 -14.43 -15.47 3.97
N GLN A 109 -13.40 -15.80 4.75
CA GLN A 109 -13.12 -15.16 6.05
C GLN A 109 -12.98 -13.64 5.87
N LEU A 110 -12.21 -13.18 4.90
CA LEU A 110 -12.04 -11.74 4.63
C LEU A 110 -13.37 -11.07 4.28
N LYS A 111 -14.20 -11.71 3.45
CA LYS A 111 -15.54 -11.24 3.12
C LYS A 111 -16.41 -11.10 4.37
N ASP A 112 -16.42 -12.13 5.22
CA ASP A 112 -17.21 -12.16 6.47
C ASP A 112 -16.72 -11.11 7.50
N MET A 113 -15.42 -10.76 7.47
CA MET A 113 -14.85 -9.68 8.29
C MET A 113 -15.26 -8.27 7.84
N GLY A 114 -15.78 -8.10 6.61
CA GLY A 114 -16.23 -6.82 6.09
C GLY A 114 -15.34 -6.21 5.00
N PHE A 115 -14.35 -6.92 4.49
CA PHE A 115 -13.61 -6.49 3.32
C PHE A 115 -14.51 -6.48 2.07
N SER A 116 -14.39 -5.44 1.26
CA SER A 116 -15.12 -5.29 0.00
C SER A 116 -14.43 -5.93 -1.19
N GLY A 117 -13.14 -6.24 -1.08
CA GLY A 117 -12.36 -6.79 -2.18
C GLY A 117 -10.96 -7.22 -1.76
N VAL A 118 -10.17 -7.60 -2.77
CA VAL A 118 -8.80 -8.08 -2.59
C VAL A 118 -7.84 -7.55 -3.66
N GLN A 119 -6.56 -7.61 -3.34
CA GLN A 119 -5.44 -7.34 -4.23
C GLN A 119 -4.33 -8.39 -3.97
N ASN A 120 -3.57 -8.79 -5.00
CA ASN A 120 -2.46 -9.74 -4.89
C ASN A 120 -1.20 -9.06 -4.33
N PHE A 121 -1.15 -8.86 -3.03
CA PHE A 121 0.07 -8.39 -2.36
C PHE A 121 0.23 -9.06 -0.99
N PRO A 122 1.38 -9.64 -0.67
CA PRO A 122 2.63 -9.79 -1.46
C PRO A 122 2.44 -10.45 -2.83
N THR A 123 3.30 -10.10 -3.80
CA THR A 123 3.23 -10.61 -5.17
C THR A 123 4.61 -11.02 -5.68
N VAL A 124 4.66 -12.14 -6.38
CA VAL A 124 5.87 -12.58 -7.11
C VAL A 124 6.13 -11.75 -8.38
N GLY A 125 5.15 -10.93 -8.80
CA GLY A 125 5.31 -9.99 -9.91
C GLY A 125 6.44 -8.97 -9.72
N LEU A 126 6.84 -8.68 -8.47
CA LEU A 126 7.99 -7.83 -8.14
C LEU A 126 9.34 -8.56 -8.24
N ILE A 127 9.32 -9.87 -8.42
CA ILE A 127 10.54 -10.70 -8.50
C ILE A 127 10.84 -10.99 -9.96
N ASP A 128 12.10 -10.88 -10.34
CA ASP A 128 12.58 -11.10 -11.71
C ASP A 128 13.73 -12.12 -11.79
N GLY A 129 14.28 -12.29 -13.00
CA GLY A 129 15.45 -13.12 -13.27
C GLY A 129 15.29 -14.60 -12.89
N VAL A 130 16.39 -15.24 -12.54
CA VAL A 130 16.44 -16.67 -12.21
C VAL A 130 15.57 -16.99 -10.98
N PHE A 131 15.46 -16.06 -10.01
CA PHE A 131 14.65 -16.32 -8.83
C PHE A 131 13.15 -16.39 -9.20
N ARG A 132 12.65 -15.51 -10.07
CA ARG A 132 11.28 -15.60 -10.58
C ARG A 132 11.07 -16.89 -11.34
N GLN A 133 11.99 -17.27 -12.21
CA GLN A 133 11.93 -18.54 -12.96
C GLN A 133 11.80 -19.74 -12.02
N ASN A 134 12.63 -19.79 -10.96
CA ASN A 134 12.58 -20.89 -9.99
C ASN A 134 11.25 -20.95 -9.22
N LEU A 135 10.63 -19.80 -8.92
CA LEU A 135 9.30 -19.77 -8.30
C LEU A 135 8.24 -20.36 -9.22
N GLU A 136 8.27 -20.01 -10.50
CA GLU A 136 7.33 -20.58 -11.49
C GLU A 136 7.52 -22.11 -11.64
N GLU A 137 8.77 -22.57 -11.74
CA GLU A 137 9.12 -23.99 -11.89
C GLU A 137 8.76 -24.85 -10.65
N THR A 138 8.65 -24.23 -9.49
CA THR A 138 8.35 -24.91 -8.23
C THR A 138 6.90 -24.68 -7.73
N ASN A 139 6.01 -24.23 -8.62
CA ASN A 139 4.60 -23.97 -8.33
C ASN A 139 4.39 -22.93 -7.20
N MET A 140 5.25 -21.93 -7.13
CA MET A 140 5.13 -20.76 -6.25
C MET A 140 5.02 -19.45 -7.05
N GLY A 141 4.59 -19.56 -8.31
CA GLY A 141 4.57 -18.48 -9.28
C GLY A 141 3.28 -17.67 -9.30
N TYR A 142 3.20 -16.78 -10.28
CA TYR A 142 2.13 -15.80 -10.42
C TYR A 142 0.76 -16.42 -10.71
N ASP A 143 0.71 -17.61 -11.28
CA ASP A 143 -0.55 -18.29 -11.60
C ASP A 143 -1.38 -18.65 -10.35
N LEU A 144 -0.75 -18.80 -9.18
CA LEU A 144 -1.48 -18.92 -7.92
C LEU A 144 -2.21 -17.62 -7.52
N GLU A 145 -1.61 -16.48 -7.83
CA GLU A 145 -2.25 -15.18 -7.62
C GLU A 145 -3.42 -14.97 -8.59
N VAL A 146 -3.27 -15.42 -9.85
CA VAL A 146 -4.36 -15.42 -10.85
C VAL A 146 -5.53 -16.26 -10.37
N GLU A 147 -5.25 -17.46 -9.85
CA GLU A 147 -6.29 -18.35 -9.29
C GLU A 147 -6.96 -17.72 -8.06
N MET A 148 -6.20 -17.06 -7.18
CA MET A 148 -6.77 -16.34 -6.04
C MET A 148 -7.72 -15.22 -6.49
N ILE A 149 -7.37 -14.46 -7.53
CA ILE A 149 -8.24 -13.41 -8.10
C ILE A 149 -9.51 -14.03 -8.70
N ARG A 150 -9.42 -15.15 -9.42
CA ARG A 150 -10.57 -15.88 -9.95
C ARG A 150 -11.53 -16.31 -8.83
N GLN A 151 -11.00 -16.89 -7.77
CA GLN A 151 -11.80 -17.30 -6.60
C GLN A 151 -12.44 -16.12 -5.88
N ALA A 152 -11.73 -15.01 -5.75
CA ALA A 152 -12.26 -13.79 -5.15
C ALA A 152 -13.41 -13.20 -5.99
N HIS A 153 -13.25 -13.19 -7.31
CA HIS A 153 -14.31 -12.77 -8.23
C HIS A 153 -15.58 -13.64 -8.08
N GLU A 154 -15.42 -14.96 -8.01
CA GLU A 154 -16.53 -15.89 -7.79
C GLU A 154 -17.23 -15.70 -6.43
N LEU A 155 -16.51 -15.21 -5.43
CA LEU A 155 -17.07 -14.84 -4.13
C LEU A 155 -17.69 -13.43 -4.11
N ASP A 156 -17.79 -12.75 -5.25
CA ASP A 156 -18.29 -11.38 -5.36
C ASP A 156 -17.51 -10.38 -4.50
N LEU A 157 -16.19 -10.54 -4.45
CA LEU A 157 -15.24 -9.57 -3.93
C LEU A 157 -14.70 -8.71 -5.08
N LEU A 158 -14.57 -7.40 -4.87
CA LEU A 158 -13.88 -6.52 -5.82
C LEU A 158 -12.43 -6.97 -5.98
N THR A 159 -11.96 -7.07 -7.21
CA THR A 159 -10.61 -7.54 -7.51
C THR A 159 -9.78 -6.46 -8.19
N THR A 160 -8.60 -6.14 -7.62
CA THR A 160 -7.75 -5.06 -8.11
C THR A 160 -6.29 -5.51 -8.24
N PRO A 161 -5.98 -6.57 -9.05
CA PRO A 161 -4.65 -7.13 -9.09
C PRO A 161 -3.59 -6.19 -9.65
N TYR A 162 -2.38 -6.26 -9.09
CA TYR A 162 -1.16 -5.71 -9.64
C TYR A 162 -0.70 -6.54 -10.85
N CYS A 163 -0.39 -5.85 -11.96
CA CYS A 163 0.21 -6.43 -13.15
C CYS A 163 1.44 -5.62 -13.54
N PHE A 164 2.51 -6.31 -13.93
CA PHE A 164 3.81 -5.72 -14.22
C PHE A 164 4.18 -5.78 -15.71
N ASN A 165 3.42 -6.56 -16.47
CA ASN A 165 3.59 -6.75 -17.91
C ASN A 165 2.26 -7.16 -18.57
N GLU A 166 2.29 -7.25 -19.91
CA GLU A 166 1.13 -7.56 -20.75
C GLU A 166 0.56 -8.96 -20.51
N GLU A 167 1.43 -9.95 -20.23
CA GLU A 167 1.01 -11.35 -20.01
C GLU A 167 0.24 -11.50 -18.71
N GLU A 168 0.74 -10.88 -17.63
CA GLU A 168 0.06 -10.85 -16.34
C GLU A 168 -1.30 -10.15 -16.44
N ALA A 169 -1.36 -9.04 -17.19
CA ALA A 169 -2.61 -8.31 -17.40
C ALA A 169 -3.68 -9.16 -18.12
N LYS A 170 -3.29 -9.91 -19.15
CA LYS A 170 -4.19 -10.85 -19.85
C LYS A 170 -4.70 -11.94 -18.90
N LYS A 171 -3.80 -12.56 -18.14
CA LYS A 171 -4.16 -13.60 -17.17
C LYS A 171 -5.15 -13.09 -16.15
N MET A 172 -4.87 -11.92 -15.54
CA MET A 172 -5.75 -11.33 -14.51
C MET A 172 -7.09 -10.88 -15.09
N ALA A 173 -7.12 -10.27 -16.30
CA ALA A 173 -8.36 -9.93 -16.97
C ALA A 173 -9.20 -11.17 -17.29
N GLY A 174 -8.56 -12.28 -17.72
CA GLY A 174 -9.20 -13.58 -17.96
C GLY A 174 -9.72 -14.26 -16.69
N ALA A 175 -9.12 -13.98 -15.54
CA ALA A 175 -9.58 -14.43 -14.23
C ALA A 175 -10.77 -13.61 -13.67
N GLY A 176 -11.23 -12.60 -14.40
CA GLY A 176 -12.36 -11.75 -13.99
C GLY A 176 -11.96 -10.57 -13.12
N ALA A 177 -10.72 -10.07 -13.23
CA ALA A 177 -10.32 -8.85 -12.55
C ALA A 177 -11.23 -7.68 -12.92
N ASP A 178 -11.62 -6.90 -11.93
CA ASP A 178 -12.45 -5.70 -12.09
C ASP A 178 -11.64 -4.47 -12.46
N ILE A 179 -10.47 -4.36 -11.86
CA ILE A 179 -9.54 -3.23 -12.05
C ILE A 179 -8.12 -3.78 -12.16
N ILE A 180 -7.49 -3.63 -13.30
CA ILE A 180 -6.06 -3.90 -13.46
C ILE A 180 -5.27 -2.72 -12.92
N VAL A 181 -4.34 -2.98 -12.01
CA VAL A 181 -3.41 -1.97 -11.51
C VAL A 181 -2.05 -2.14 -12.19
N ALA A 182 -1.78 -1.31 -13.19
CA ALA A 182 -0.50 -1.30 -13.92
C ALA A 182 0.62 -0.79 -13.01
N HIS A 183 1.49 -1.70 -12.56
CA HIS A 183 2.47 -1.43 -11.51
C HIS A 183 3.87 -1.14 -12.08
N MET A 184 4.36 0.08 -11.86
CA MET A 184 5.63 0.56 -12.43
C MET A 184 6.86 0.31 -11.55
N GLY A 185 6.72 -0.47 -10.50
CA GLY A 185 7.80 -0.74 -9.54
C GLY A 185 7.64 0.03 -8.23
N LEU A 186 8.70 0.02 -7.40
CA LEU A 186 8.68 0.69 -6.10
C LEU A 186 8.59 2.21 -6.26
N THR A 187 7.72 2.83 -5.46
CA THR A 187 7.60 4.29 -5.42
C THR A 187 8.92 4.94 -5.01
N THR A 188 9.36 5.90 -5.82
CA THR A 188 10.54 6.73 -5.55
C THR A 188 10.26 7.82 -4.51
N LYS A 189 11.24 8.69 -4.26
CA LYS A 189 11.18 9.83 -3.33
C LYS A 189 11.03 9.44 -1.85
N GLY A 190 11.36 10.37 -0.98
CA GLY A 190 11.39 10.22 0.47
C GLY A 190 12.59 9.41 0.97
N ASP A 191 12.65 9.22 2.31
CA ASP A 191 13.83 8.64 2.97
C ASP A 191 14.00 7.13 2.72
N ILE A 192 12.90 6.42 2.43
CA ILE A 192 12.89 4.96 2.20
C ILE A 192 12.31 4.58 0.82
N GLY A 193 12.26 5.52 -0.11
CA GLY A 193 11.87 5.28 -1.50
C GLY A 193 12.97 4.61 -2.31
N ALA A 194 12.62 3.98 -3.44
CA ALA A 194 13.61 3.49 -4.39
C ALA A 194 14.36 4.65 -5.05
N SER A 195 15.65 4.47 -5.29
CA SER A 195 16.47 5.44 -6.04
C SER A 195 16.50 5.15 -7.54
N THR A 196 16.14 3.94 -7.97
CA THR A 196 16.08 3.51 -9.36
C THR A 196 14.63 3.29 -9.78
N ALA A 197 14.23 3.89 -10.89
CA ALA A 197 12.92 3.72 -11.50
C ALA A 197 12.99 3.95 -13.01
N LYS A 198 11.93 3.56 -13.71
CA LYS A 198 11.65 4.00 -15.08
C LYS A 198 11.44 5.51 -15.12
N THR A 199 11.56 6.13 -16.28
CA THR A 199 11.09 7.51 -16.48
C THR A 199 9.55 7.54 -16.54
N LEU A 200 8.95 8.73 -16.48
CA LEU A 200 7.50 8.87 -16.65
C LEU A 200 7.07 8.49 -18.08
N GLU A 201 7.89 8.82 -19.09
CA GLU A 201 7.67 8.46 -20.48
C GLU A 201 7.66 6.92 -20.68
N GLU A 202 8.65 6.23 -20.15
CA GLU A 202 8.72 4.77 -20.18
C GLU A 202 7.54 4.13 -19.44
N SER A 203 7.12 4.76 -18.33
CA SER A 203 5.98 4.32 -17.54
C SER A 203 4.66 4.49 -18.28
N ALA A 204 4.45 5.62 -18.98
CA ALA A 204 3.25 5.83 -19.79
C ALA A 204 3.13 4.78 -20.90
N VAL A 205 4.24 4.48 -21.59
CA VAL A 205 4.27 3.41 -22.62
C VAL A 205 3.93 2.06 -22.02
N LEU A 206 4.50 1.69 -20.87
CA LEU A 206 4.23 0.39 -20.26
C LEU A 206 2.80 0.30 -19.69
N VAL A 207 2.29 1.36 -19.05
CA VAL A 207 0.90 1.44 -18.59
C VAL A 207 -0.06 1.21 -19.74
N GLN A 208 0.16 1.86 -20.92
CA GLN A 208 -0.68 1.66 -22.08
C GLN A 208 -0.64 0.21 -22.61
N LYS A 209 0.55 -0.40 -22.71
CA LYS A 209 0.69 -1.80 -23.15
C LYS A 209 -0.05 -2.77 -22.22
N ILE A 210 0.06 -2.58 -20.92
CA ILE A 210 -0.65 -3.38 -19.91
C ILE A 210 -2.17 -3.22 -20.10
N ALA A 211 -2.63 -1.98 -20.30
CA ALA A 211 -4.04 -1.68 -20.53
C ALA A 211 -4.57 -2.33 -21.81
N ASP A 212 -3.88 -2.15 -22.94
CA ASP A 212 -4.27 -2.74 -24.23
C ASP A 212 -4.33 -4.26 -24.14
N ALA A 213 -3.37 -4.87 -23.44
CA ALA A 213 -3.34 -6.30 -23.20
C ALA A 213 -4.55 -6.77 -22.37
N ALA A 214 -4.90 -6.07 -21.30
CA ALA A 214 -6.07 -6.37 -20.49
C ALA A 214 -7.36 -6.24 -21.29
N TRP A 215 -7.53 -5.14 -22.04
CA TRP A 215 -8.71 -4.89 -22.88
C TRP A 215 -8.85 -5.85 -24.04
N SER A 216 -7.76 -6.44 -24.53
CA SER A 216 -7.83 -7.50 -25.56
C SER A 216 -8.53 -8.76 -25.05
N VAL A 217 -8.62 -8.96 -23.73
CA VAL A 217 -9.28 -10.09 -23.08
C VAL A 217 -10.64 -9.67 -22.50
N ASN A 218 -10.67 -8.55 -21.78
CA ASN A 218 -11.91 -8.01 -21.21
C ASN A 218 -11.98 -6.49 -21.48
N PRO A 219 -12.75 -6.05 -22.50
CA PRO A 219 -12.86 -4.62 -22.85
C PRO A 219 -13.47 -3.75 -21.73
N GLU A 220 -14.18 -4.35 -20.78
CA GLU A 220 -14.87 -3.63 -19.71
C GLU A 220 -14.01 -3.46 -18.43
N VAL A 221 -12.81 -4.06 -18.36
CA VAL A 221 -11.95 -3.96 -17.20
C VAL A 221 -11.43 -2.53 -17.05
N LEU A 222 -11.52 -1.98 -15.84
CA LEU A 222 -10.90 -0.69 -15.54
C LEU A 222 -9.38 -0.87 -15.41
N VAL A 223 -8.62 0.14 -15.83
CA VAL A 223 -7.16 0.14 -15.67
C VAL A 223 -6.73 1.42 -14.97
N ILE A 224 -5.91 1.30 -13.93
CA ILE A 224 -5.33 2.42 -13.20
C ILE A 224 -3.82 2.22 -13.06
N CYS A 225 -3.06 3.30 -12.90
CA CYS A 225 -1.61 3.25 -12.76
C CYS A 225 -1.14 3.29 -11.29
N HIS A 226 0.06 2.78 -11.01
CA HIS A 226 0.64 2.73 -9.66
C HIS A 226 2.16 2.64 -9.66
N GLY A 227 2.79 3.32 -8.71
CA GLY A 227 4.17 3.05 -8.30
C GLY A 227 5.25 3.60 -9.22
N GLY A 228 6.50 3.19 -8.95
CA GLY A 228 7.67 3.68 -9.66
C GLY A 228 7.85 5.20 -9.55
N PRO A 229 8.05 5.91 -10.66
CA PRO A 229 8.23 7.36 -10.68
C PRO A 229 6.91 8.10 -10.40
N ILE A 230 5.75 7.42 -10.42
CA ILE A 230 4.44 8.02 -10.16
C ILE A 230 4.27 8.20 -8.65
N SER A 231 4.88 9.24 -8.10
CA SER A 231 4.99 9.44 -6.65
C SER A 231 4.24 10.67 -6.13
N GLU A 232 3.83 11.57 -7.02
CA GLU A 232 3.11 12.80 -6.70
C GLU A 232 1.92 13.01 -7.66
N PRO A 233 0.96 13.86 -7.33
CA PRO A 233 -0.21 14.12 -8.18
C PRO A 233 0.15 14.54 -9.61
N ALA A 234 1.21 15.36 -9.78
CA ALA A 234 1.68 15.78 -11.10
C ALA A 234 2.20 14.61 -11.95
N ASP A 235 2.85 13.62 -11.32
CA ASP A 235 3.34 12.42 -12.01
C ASP A 235 2.16 11.56 -12.49
N ALA A 236 1.13 11.41 -11.65
CA ALA A 236 -0.10 10.70 -12.02
C ALA A 236 -0.84 11.42 -13.16
N GLN A 237 -0.93 12.76 -13.09
CA GLN A 237 -1.52 13.57 -14.18
C GLN A 237 -0.75 13.36 -15.49
N TYR A 238 0.58 13.34 -15.44
CA TYR A 238 1.40 13.08 -16.62
C TYR A 238 1.03 11.75 -17.30
N ILE A 239 0.87 10.67 -16.51
CA ILE A 239 0.47 9.36 -17.05
C ILE A 239 -0.91 9.46 -17.73
N LEU A 240 -1.90 10.08 -17.06
CA LEU A 240 -3.24 10.24 -17.63
C LEU A 240 -3.24 11.05 -18.93
N ASP A 241 -2.40 12.08 -19.01
CA ASP A 241 -2.28 12.95 -20.20
C ASP A 241 -1.58 12.24 -21.38
N HIS A 242 -0.76 11.22 -21.12
CA HIS A 242 0.05 10.52 -22.13
C HIS A 242 -0.42 9.07 -22.38
N THR A 243 -1.61 8.72 -21.90
CA THR A 243 -2.23 7.41 -22.12
C THR A 243 -3.71 7.57 -22.51
N HIS A 244 -4.35 6.50 -22.96
CA HIS A 244 -5.75 6.51 -23.32
C HIS A 244 -6.53 5.51 -22.48
N GLY A 245 -7.69 5.92 -21.96
CA GLY A 245 -8.61 5.04 -21.25
C GLY A 245 -8.18 4.63 -19.85
N ILE A 246 -7.05 5.14 -19.34
CA ILE A 246 -6.62 4.89 -17.96
C ILE A 246 -7.54 5.64 -17.01
N ALA A 247 -8.17 4.88 -16.10
CA ALA A 247 -9.25 5.36 -15.26
C ALA A 247 -8.79 6.10 -13.99
N GLY A 248 -7.49 6.08 -13.64
CA GLY A 248 -7.02 6.75 -12.44
C GLY A 248 -5.68 6.24 -11.92
N PHE A 249 -5.47 6.45 -10.62
CA PHE A 249 -4.22 6.20 -9.92
C PHE A 249 -4.45 5.46 -8.60
N TYR A 250 -3.55 4.54 -8.25
CA TYR A 250 -3.48 3.92 -6.94
C TYR A 250 -2.22 4.40 -6.22
N GLY A 251 -2.34 5.00 -5.04
CA GLY A 251 -1.21 5.49 -4.24
C GLY A 251 -1.06 4.71 -2.95
N ALA A 252 0.13 4.17 -2.67
CA ALA A 252 0.45 3.60 -1.37
C ALA A 252 1.45 4.52 -0.64
N SER A 253 2.73 4.42 -0.96
CA SER A 253 3.76 5.31 -0.40
C SER A 253 3.50 6.79 -0.68
N SER A 254 2.98 7.11 -1.85
CA SER A 254 2.66 8.48 -2.29
C SER A 254 1.56 9.15 -1.46
N ILE A 255 0.57 8.38 -0.98
CA ILE A 255 -0.56 8.93 -0.20
C ILE A 255 -0.31 8.84 1.30
N GLU A 256 0.45 7.85 1.76
CA GLU A 256 0.65 7.60 3.19
C GLU A 256 2.05 8.01 3.66
N ARG A 257 3.09 7.33 3.17
CA ARG A 257 4.45 7.48 3.68
C ARG A 257 5.05 8.86 3.41
N LEU A 258 5.02 9.32 2.16
CA LEU A 258 5.62 10.61 1.78
C LEU A 258 5.00 11.80 2.52
N PRO A 259 3.66 11.94 2.60
CA PRO A 259 3.06 13.00 3.42
C PRO A 259 3.40 12.91 4.90
N THR A 260 3.53 11.69 5.46
CA THR A 260 3.89 11.47 6.86
C THR A 260 5.33 11.92 7.13
N GLU A 261 6.30 11.52 6.29
CA GLU A 261 7.69 11.94 6.39
C GLU A 261 7.81 13.47 6.36
N ILE A 262 7.17 14.11 5.39
CA ILE A 262 7.20 15.57 5.21
C ILE A 262 6.49 16.28 6.36
N GLY A 263 5.27 15.87 6.68
CA GLY A 263 4.40 16.54 7.66
C GLY A 263 4.99 16.53 9.06
N ILE A 264 5.40 15.36 9.55
CA ILE A 264 5.98 15.24 10.90
C ILE A 264 7.31 15.99 10.99
N THR A 265 8.19 15.81 9.98
CA THR A 265 9.50 16.47 9.98
C THR A 265 9.37 18.00 10.02
N ASN A 266 8.50 18.55 9.18
CA ASN A 266 8.29 19.99 9.13
C ASN A 266 7.65 20.52 10.43
N GLN A 267 6.66 19.81 10.97
CA GLN A 267 6.02 20.21 12.22
C GLN A 267 7.01 20.27 13.37
N VAL A 268 7.91 19.27 13.49
CA VAL A 268 8.97 19.29 14.52
C VAL A 268 9.92 20.47 14.32
N ARG A 269 10.32 20.75 13.05
CA ARG A 269 11.17 21.92 12.75
C ARG A 269 10.52 23.24 13.15
N GLU A 270 9.21 23.39 12.98
CA GLU A 270 8.50 24.59 13.44
C GLU A 270 8.50 24.68 14.97
N PHE A 271 8.21 23.61 15.69
CA PHE A 271 8.31 23.61 17.16
C PHE A 271 9.73 23.94 17.66
N LYS A 272 10.77 23.53 16.96
CA LYS A 272 12.17 23.83 17.29
C LYS A 272 12.55 25.31 17.13
N LYS A 273 11.72 26.12 16.46
CA LYS A 273 11.92 27.58 16.35
C LYS A 273 11.40 28.35 17.57
N ILE A 274 10.64 27.71 18.48
CA ILE A 274 10.12 28.33 19.66
C ILE A 274 11.31 28.74 20.59
N ALA A 275 11.31 29.98 21.05
CA ALA A 275 12.31 30.53 21.94
C ALA A 275 11.67 31.11 23.19
N PHE A 276 12.43 31.12 24.27
CA PHE A 276 12.02 31.84 25.48
C PHE A 276 11.94 33.36 25.18
N ARG A 277 11.09 34.06 25.93
CA ARG A 277 11.08 35.53 25.88
C ARG A 277 12.48 36.05 26.30
N LYS A 278 12.93 37.11 25.68
CA LYS A 278 14.27 37.71 25.96
C LYS A 278 14.48 38.07 27.44
N GLU A 279 13.40 38.19 28.21
CA GLU A 279 13.40 38.57 29.65
C GLU A 279 13.38 37.35 30.60
N ASP A 280 13.15 36.13 30.06
CA ASP A 280 13.17 34.94 30.92
C ASP A 280 14.60 34.38 31.00
N PRO A 281 15.19 34.26 32.21
CA PRO A 281 16.52 33.66 32.32
C PRO A 281 16.50 32.22 31.87
N ALA A 282 17.56 31.79 31.18
CA ALA A 282 17.72 30.39 30.81
C ALA A 282 17.62 29.52 32.09
N PRO A 283 16.95 28.34 32.03
CA PRO A 283 16.84 27.47 33.20
C PRO A 283 18.23 27.13 33.70
N GLU A 284 18.45 27.44 35.00
CA GLU A 284 19.71 27.18 35.69
C GLU A 284 20.09 25.71 35.51
N LYS A 285 21.29 25.46 35.03
CA LYS A 285 21.80 24.09 34.96
C LYS A 285 21.82 23.54 36.37
N ALA A 286 21.00 22.53 36.65
CA ALA A 286 20.99 21.84 37.94
C ALA A 286 22.41 21.43 38.29
N GLU A 287 23.01 22.10 39.28
CA GLU A 287 24.31 21.72 39.81
C GLU A 287 24.24 20.28 40.32
N LYS A 288 25.04 19.42 39.76
CA LYS A 288 25.20 18.05 40.26
C LYS A 288 25.74 18.17 41.68
N LYS A 289 24.89 18.03 42.69
CA LYS A 289 25.32 17.89 44.08
C LYS A 289 26.33 16.76 44.16
N LYS A 290 27.61 17.10 44.43
CA LYS A 290 28.64 16.11 44.72
C LYS A 290 28.18 15.28 45.93
N ALA A 291 28.11 13.98 45.76
CA ALA A 291 27.83 13.06 46.85
C ALA A 291 28.89 13.20 47.92
N PRO A 292 28.51 13.21 49.26
CA PRO A 292 29.45 13.36 50.35
C PRO A 292 30.45 12.17 50.36
N ALA A 293 31.73 12.49 50.50
CA ALA A 293 32.80 11.50 50.56
C ALA A 293 32.59 10.57 51.79
N LYS A 294 32.55 9.26 51.55
CA LYS A 294 32.49 8.25 52.61
C LYS A 294 33.77 8.34 53.48
N SER A 295 33.61 8.69 54.77
CA SER A 295 34.68 8.64 55.78
C SER A 295 35.15 7.18 55.96
N LYS A 296 36.42 6.93 55.72
CA LYS A 296 37.04 5.66 56.08
C LYS A 296 37.25 5.62 57.59
N THR A 297 36.43 4.88 58.31
CA THR A 297 36.70 4.49 59.70
C THR A 297 37.67 3.33 59.69
N SER A 298 38.92 3.60 60.16
CA SER A 298 39.89 2.58 60.44
C SER A 298 39.56 1.85 61.75
N SER A 299 39.23 0.57 61.67
CA SER A 299 39.19 -0.30 62.87
C SER A 299 40.60 -0.85 63.12
N LYS A 300 41.22 -0.36 64.20
CA LYS A 300 42.35 -1.03 64.81
C LYS A 300 41.83 -2.20 65.67
N LYS A 301 42.50 -3.35 65.44
CA LYS A 301 42.34 -4.56 66.28
C LYS A 301 42.81 -4.38 67.70
N LYS A 302 42.10 -5.03 68.57
CA LYS A 302 42.67 -5.95 69.60
C LYS A 302 41.83 -7.20 69.65
#